data_6f614d64da36f2945d3c4dcb7512f910
#
_entry.id   6f614d64da36f2945d3c4dcb7512f910
#
_cell.length_a   1.000
_cell.length_b   1.000
_cell.length_c   1.000
_cell.angle_alpha   90.00
_cell.angle_beta   90.00
_cell.angle_gamma   90.00
#
_symmetry.space_group_name_H-M   'P 1'
#
loop_
_entity.id
_entity.type
_entity.pdbx_description
1 polymer ?
#
loop_
_entity_poly.entity_id
_entity_poly.type
_entity_poly.pdbx_seq_one_letter_code
_entity_poly.pdbx_strand_id
1 'polypeptide(L)'
;PKNVKEIVSQIDSIDISLDGADEESCAVIRGKGVFEKVVSSIKLLQSHGFSKISISMVLSANNVRYTKQFMELNESLNTTPMLRALSYEGRAKENKDILDNVVTTEFLRQEDKKTNSECRTCCCTAGYNQITIEANGDIFPCNLFVEPEFRLGTMSEIDDLRKLFYTNDGFFVCPCVQKFEPSEFEPCKNCNINYFCWSCVYPMYKIDEKEFKERCAYKKEILKNIWK
;
A
#
# COMPACT_ATOMS: atom_id res chain seq x y z
N PRO A 1 -5.74 24.88 8.62
CA PRO A 1 -5.54 25.09 7.18
C PRO A 1 -6.75 25.81 6.59
N LYS A 2 -6.54 26.81 5.74
CA LYS A 2 -7.61 27.67 5.18
C LYS A 2 -8.63 26.91 4.32
N ASN A 3 -8.33 25.68 3.88
CA ASN A 3 -9.09 24.94 2.88
C ASN A 3 -9.68 23.59 3.35
N VAL A 4 -9.82 23.36 4.67
CA VAL A 4 -10.32 22.06 5.17
C VAL A 4 -11.72 21.75 4.65
N LYS A 5 -12.63 22.73 4.67
CA LYS A 5 -14.01 22.54 4.17
C LYS A 5 -14.05 22.17 2.69
N GLU A 6 -13.21 22.78 1.88
CA GLU A 6 -13.10 22.49 0.46
C GLU A 6 -12.55 21.08 0.24
N ILE A 7 -11.46 20.72 0.95
CA ILE A 7 -10.86 19.39 0.86
C ILE A 7 -11.89 18.31 1.23
N VAL A 8 -12.55 18.40 2.37
CA VAL A 8 -13.50 17.37 2.82
C VAL A 8 -14.73 17.24 1.92
N SER A 9 -15.05 18.26 1.12
CA SER A 9 -16.15 18.20 0.14
C SER A 9 -15.78 17.50 -1.17
N GLN A 10 -14.49 17.29 -1.42
CA GLN A 10 -13.96 16.74 -2.68
C GLN A 10 -13.40 15.31 -2.56
N ILE A 11 -13.30 14.79 -1.34
CA ILE A 11 -12.67 13.49 -1.08
C ILE A 11 -13.62 12.56 -0.31
N ASP A 12 -13.53 11.26 -0.59
CA ASP A 12 -14.35 10.24 0.06
C ASP A 12 -13.69 9.67 1.32
N SER A 13 -12.37 9.56 1.34
CA SER A 13 -11.60 9.01 2.46
C SER A 13 -10.19 9.59 2.52
N ILE A 14 -9.57 9.50 3.69
CA ILE A 14 -8.17 9.89 3.91
C ILE A 14 -7.43 8.76 4.62
N ASP A 15 -6.26 8.40 4.07
CA ASP A 15 -5.28 7.55 4.75
C ASP A 15 -4.12 8.41 5.25
N ILE A 16 -3.84 8.31 6.55
CA ILE A 16 -2.77 9.07 7.20
C ILE A 16 -1.74 8.09 7.77
N SER A 17 -0.48 8.31 7.46
CA SER A 17 0.60 7.47 7.99
C SER A 17 1.07 7.96 9.35
N LEU A 18 1.12 7.03 10.34
CA LEU A 18 1.56 7.29 11.71
C LEU A 18 2.24 6.05 12.28
N ASP A 19 3.58 6.01 12.27
CA ASP A 19 4.36 4.80 12.56
C ASP A 19 4.68 4.61 14.05
N GLY A 20 3.76 5.02 14.91
CA GLY A 20 3.82 4.88 16.36
C GLY A 20 2.47 5.10 17.02
N ALA A 21 2.38 4.81 18.32
CA ALA A 21 1.16 4.95 19.11
C ALA A 21 1.15 6.22 19.99
N ASP A 22 2.28 6.89 20.10
CA ASP A 22 2.51 8.13 20.83
C ASP A 22 3.64 8.94 20.20
N GLU A 23 3.93 10.11 20.73
CA GLU A 23 4.99 10.99 20.20
C GLU A 23 6.37 10.31 20.25
N GLU A 24 6.69 9.58 21.32
CA GLU A 24 7.99 8.95 21.48
C GLU A 24 8.21 7.85 20.44
N SER A 25 7.29 6.92 20.31
CA SER A 25 7.36 5.81 19.35
C SER A 25 7.28 6.29 17.90
N CYS A 26 6.47 7.31 17.61
CA CYS A 26 6.34 7.89 16.27
C CYS A 26 7.60 8.67 15.87
N ALA A 27 8.21 9.41 16.79
CA ALA A 27 9.37 10.27 16.51
C ALA A 27 10.59 9.49 16.00
N VAL A 28 10.74 8.23 16.38
CA VAL A 28 11.84 7.35 15.93
C VAL A 28 11.86 7.22 14.39
N ILE A 29 10.70 7.14 13.77
CA ILE A 29 10.57 6.91 12.31
C ILE A 29 10.21 8.21 11.59
N ARG A 30 9.28 8.98 12.13
CA ARG A 30 8.68 10.15 11.47
C ARG A 30 9.27 11.49 11.88
N GLY A 31 10.03 11.53 12.97
CA GLY A 31 10.55 12.76 13.57
C GLY A 31 9.60 13.39 14.58
N LYS A 32 10.16 14.27 15.41
CA LYS A 32 9.45 14.93 16.52
C LYS A 32 8.31 15.84 16.04
N GLY A 33 7.22 15.86 16.79
CA GLY A 33 6.05 16.71 16.56
C GLY A 33 5.12 16.23 15.44
N VAL A 34 5.43 15.09 14.80
CA VAL A 34 4.57 14.53 13.73
C VAL A 34 3.32 13.92 14.35
N PHE A 35 3.43 13.19 15.46
CA PHE A 35 2.29 12.56 16.13
C PHE A 35 1.23 13.60 16.52
N GLU A 36 1.63 14.66 17.22
CA GLU A 36 0.73 15.72 17.66
C GLU A 36 0.05 16.42 16.48
N LYS A 37 0.80 16.69 15.39
CA LYS A 37 0.26 17.31 14.18
C LYS A 37 -0.79 16.40 13.50
N VAL A 38 -0.52 15.11 13.42
CA VAL A 38 -1.45 14.13 12.84
C VAL A 38 -2.73 14.05 13.66
N VAL A 39 -2.62 13.87 14.98
CA VAL A 39 -3.77 13.79 15.88
C VAL A 39 -4.61 15.09 15.83
N SER A 40 -3.96 16.25 15.82
CA SER A 40 -4.64 17.54 15.70
C SER A 40 -5.35 17.67 14.33
N SER A 41 -4.73 17.18 13.26
CA SER A 41 -5.32 17.20 11.91
C SER A 41 -6.55 16.29 11.81
N ILE A 42 -6.49 15.11 12.41
CA ILE A 42 -7.63 14.19 12.47
C ILE A 42 -8.80 14.84 13.20
N LYS A 43 -8.58 15.41 14.38
CA LYS A 43 -9.62 16.11 15.15
C LYS A 43 -10.21 17.29 14.37
N LEU A 44 -9.36 18.01 13.62
CA LEU A 44 -9.83 19.11 12.78
C LEU A 44 -10.71 18.59 11.62
N LEU A 45 -10.34 17.52 10.94
CA LEU A 45 -11.16 16.89 9.90
C LEU A 45 -12.53 16.45 10.47
N GLN A 46 -12.51 15.77 11.63
CA GLN A 46 -13.71 15.32 12.31
C GLN A 46 -14.63 16.48 12.73
N SER A 47 -14.07 17.60 13.19
CA SER A 47 -14.83 18.80 13.54
C SER A 47 -15.56 19.43 12.33
N HIS A 48 -15.15 19.07 11.10
CA HIS A 48 -15.82 19.46 9.85
C HIS A 48 -16.72 18.35 9.29
N GLY A 49 -17.03 17.32 10.09
CA GLY A 49 -17.93 16.22 9.72
C GLY A 49 -17.30 15.11 8.89
N PHE A 50 -15.97 15.09 8.74
CA PHE A 50 -15.28 14.04 7.99
C PHE A 50 -14.92 12.86 8.89
N SER A 51 -15.43 11.67 8.59
CA SER A 51 -15.30 10.47 9.44
C SER A 51 -14.54 9.31 8.81
N LYS A 52 -14.39 9.29 7.47
CA LYS A 52 -13.71 8.19 6.77
C LYS A 52 -12.20 8.38 6.79
N ILE A 53 -11.61 8.23 7.97
CA ILE A 53 -10.17 8.41 8.20
C ILE A 53 -9.56 7.06 8.59
N SER A 54 -8.51 6.65 7.88
CA SER A 54 -7.68 5.51 8.25
C SER A 54 -6.31 6.00 8.72
N ILE A 55 -5.74 5.31 9.72
CA ILE A 55 -4.37 5.54 10.13
C ILE A 55 -3.57 4.29 9.81
N SER A 56 -2.47 4.45 9.08
CA SER A 56 -1.59 3.34 8.74
C SER A 56 -0.28 3.38 9.53
N MET A 57 0.16 2.21 9.99
CA MET A 57 1.47 1.98 10.58
C MET A 57 2.23 0.97 9.71
N VAL A 58 3.37 1.38 9.17
CA VAL A 58 4.31 0.48 8.51
C VAL A 58 5.12 -0.24 9.58
N LEU A 59 4.96 -1.56 9.67
CA LEU A 59 5.59 -2.36 10.70
C LEU A 59 7.10 -2.49 10.48
N SER A 60 7.85 -2.28 11.54
CA SER A 60 9.30 -2.46 11.62
C SER A 60 9.67 -3.06 12.98
N ALA A 61 10.92 -3.52 13.15
CA ALA A 61 11.40 -4.00 14.45
C ALA A 61 11.24 -2.98 15.57
N ASN A 62 11.27 -1.69 15.23
CA ASN A 62 11.16 -0.60 16.18
C ASN A 62 9.74 -0.37 16.72
N ASN A 63 8.71 -0.66 15.93
CA ASN A 63 7.33 -0.30 16.27
C ASN A 63 6.36 -1.48 16.40
N VAL A 64 6.71 -2.68 15.96
CA VAL A 64 5.81 -3.86 16.02
C VAL A 64 5.28 -4.12 17.43
N ARG A 65 6.06 -3.83 18.47
CA ARG A 65 5.66 -3.95 19.88
C ARG A 65 4.53 -2.99 20.28
N TYR A 66 4.33 -1.92 19.56
CA TYR A 66 3.29 -0.91 19.82
C TYR A 66 1.97 -1.17 19.09
N THR A 67 1.84 -2.32 18.41
CA THR A 67 0.64 -2.64 17.62
C THR A 67 -0.64 -2.56 18.46
N LYS A 68 -0.63 -3.07 19.69
CA LYS A 68 -1.79 -3.01 20.57
C LYS A 68 -2.17 -1.57 20.91
N GLN A 69 -1.21 -0.76 21.36
CA GLN A 69 -1.43 0.66 21.65
C GLN A 69 -1.88 1.44 20.41
N PHE A 70 -1.37 1.07 19.23
CA PHE A 70 -1.82 1.67 17.97
C PHE A 70 -3.28 1.35 17.67
N MET A 71 -3.76 0.13 17.95
CA MET A 71 -5.18 -0.21 17.83
C MET A 71 -6.05 0.59 18.81
N GLU A 72 -5.62 0.68 20.08
CA GLU A 72 -6.31 1.47 21.11
C GLU A 72 -6.36 2.97 20.75
N LEU A 73 -5.30 3.51 20.18
CA LEU A 73 -5.27 4.88 19.66
C LEU A 73 -6.32 5.09 18.55
N ASN A 74 -6.40 4.18 17.58
CA ASN A 74 -7.37 4.26 16.49
C ASN A 74 -8.81 4.21 17.02
N GLU A 75 -9.08 3.34 17.99
CA GLU A 75 -10.39 3.28 18.65
C GLU A 75 -10.72 4.61 19.33
N SER A 76 -9.78 5.19 20.08
CA SER A 76 -9.94 6.49 20.77
C SER A 76 -10.18 7.66 19.82
N LEU A 77 -9.61 7.60 18.63
CA LEU A 77 -9.74 8.63 17.58
C LEU A 77 -10.90 8.35 16.62
N ASN A 78 -11.61 7.22 16.79
CA ASN A 78 -12.64 6.77 15.85
C ASN A 78 -12.13 6.75 14.39
N THR A 79 -11.00 6.07 14.18
CA THR A 79 -10.33 5.90 12.89
C THR A 79 -10.15 4.41 12.58
N THR A 80 -9.90 4.06 11.32
CA THR A 80 -9.67 2.67 10.90
C THR A 80 -8.18 2.37 10.92
N PRO A 81 -7.70 1.39 11.72
CA PRO A 81 -6.29 1.02 11.74
C PRO A 81 -5.90 0.20 10.51
N MET A 82 -4.73 0.47 9.94
CA MET A 82 -4.11 -0.32 8.88
C MET A 82 -2.68 -0.65 9.22
N LEU A 83 -2.36 -1.95 9.34
CA LEU A 83 -0.99 -2.43 9.46
C LEU A 83 -0.45 -2.77 8.08
N ARG A 84 0.72 -2.25 7.75
CA ARG A 84 1.36 -2.45 6.44
C ARG A 84 2.72 -3.10 6.59
N ALA A 85 3.04 -4.02 5.69
CA ALA A 85 4.39 -4.55 5.59
C ALA A 85 5.38 -3.46 5.15
N LEU A 86 6.59 -3.50 5.71
CA LEU A 86 7.69 -2.66 5.26
C LEU A 86 8.12 -3.08 3.85
N SER A 87 8.21 -2.11 2.95
CA SER A 87 8.89 -2.25 1.67
C SER A 87 10.18 -1.41 1.70
N TYR A 88 11.29 -2.00 1.29
CA TYR A 88 12.58 -1.28 1.18
C TYR A 88 12.64 -0.43 -0.08
N GLU A 89 11.67 0.47 -0.25
CA GLU A 89 11.63 1.44 -1.33
C GLU A 89 11.77 2.87 -0.83
N GLY A 90 12.18 3.78 -1.71
CA GLY A 90 12.41 5.17 -1.36
C GLY A 90 13.41 5.30 -0.21
N ARG A 91 13.09 6.13 0.77
CA ARG A 91 13.94 6.40 1.95
C ARG A 91 14.21 5.18 2.83
N ALA A 92 13.38 4.14 2.75
CA ALA A 92 13.61 2.91 3.51
C ALA A 92 14.87 2.15 3.02
N LYS A 93 15.28 2.31 1.74
CA LYS A 93 16.53 1.75 1.22
C LYS A 93 17.77 2.25 1.95
N GLU A 94 17.73 3.52 2.38
CA GLU A 94 18.84 4.19 3.05
C GLU A 94 18.91 3.89 4.55
N ASN A 95 17.83 3.32 5.10
CA ASN A 95 17.65 3.10 6.54
C ASN A 95 17.46 1.62 6.89
N LYS A 96 18.01 0.70 6.11
CA LYS A 96 17.85 -0.75 6.32
C LYS A 96 18.32 -1.21 7.69
N ASP A 97 19.37 -0.61 8.22
CA ASP A 97 19.93 -0.95 9.53
C ASP A 97 18.99 -0.63 10.69
N ILE A 98 18.07 0.33 10.49
CA ILE A 98 17.06 0.73 11.48
C ILE A 98 15.75 -0.05 11.27
N LEU A 99 15.50 -0.46 10.03
CA LEU A 99 14.25 -1.07 9.60
C LEU A 99 14.49 -2.56 9.32
N ASP A 100 14.11 -3.43 10.26
CA ASP A 100 14.13 -4.87 10.06
C ASP A 100 12.73 -5.35 9.65
N ASN A 101 12.62 -5.95 8.46
CA ASN A 101 11.35 -6.47 7.96
C ASN A 101 11.14 -7.97 8.24
N VAL A 102 12.13 -8.68 8.71
CA VAL A 102 12.02 -10.13 9.02
C VAL A 102 10.98 -10.33 10.12
N VAL A 103 11.10 -9.57 11.21
CA VAL A 103 10.13 -9.60 12.32
C VAL A 103 8.72 -9.23 11.84
N THR A 104 8.60 -8.22 10.98
CA THR A 104 7.30 -7.77 10.47
C THR A 104 6.66 -8.75 9.52
N THR A 105 7.44 -9.43 8.70
CA THR A 105 6.95 -10.48 7.80
C THR A 105 6.40 -11.67 8.59
N GLU A 106 7.09 -12.10 9.64
CA GLU A 106 6.63 -13.18 10.51
C GLU A 106 5.37 -12.78 11.28
N PHE A 107 5.30 -11.57 11.80
CA PHE A 107 4.11 -11.04 12.47
C PHE A 107 2.89 -11.05 11.53
N LEU A 108 3.01 -10.53 10.33
CA LEU A 108 1.92 -10.50 9.35
C LEU A 108 1.49 -11.91 8.91
N ARG A 109 2.44 -12.84 8.75
CA ARG A 109 2.13 -14.25 8.46
C ARG A 109 1.32 -14.91 9.58
N GLN A 110 1.58 -14.57 10.84
CA GLN A 110 0.81 -15.07 11.98
C GLN A 110 -0.60 -14.48 12.02
N GLU A 111 -0.75 -13.18 11.74
CA GLU A 111 -2.05 -12.53 11.66
C GLU A 111 -2.88 -13.07 10.48
N ASP A 112 -2.29 -13.25 9.31
CA ASP A 112 -2.95 -13.87 8.15
C ASP A 112 -3.50 -15.27 8.46
N LYS A 113 -2.75 -16.08 9.23
CA LYS A 113 -3.22 -17.41 9.68
C LYS A 113 -4.41 -17.35 10.63
N LYS A 114 -4.50 -16.30 11.48
CA LYS A 114 -5.61 -16.11 12.41
C LYS A 114 -6.88 -15.61 11.71
N THR A 115 -6.73 -14.78 10.69
CA THR A 115 -7.86 -14.10 10.06
C THR A 115 -8.53 -14.90 8.96
N ASN A 116 -8.06 -16.13 8.63
CA ASN A 116 -8.52 -16.89 7.46
C ASN A 116 -8.58 -15.98 6.23
N SER A 117 -7.48 -15.32 5.91
CA SER A 117 -7.44 -14.34 4.83
C SER A 117 -8.05 -14.94 3.56
N GLU A 118 -9.15 -14.38 3.11
CA GLU A 118 -9.87 -14.86 1.95
C GLU A 118 -8.94 -14.84 0.73
N CYS A 119 -9.02 -15.89 -0.06
CA CYS A 119 -8.34 -15.96 -1.34
C CYS A 119 -8.90 -14.84 -2.24
N ARG A 120 -8.09 -13.85 -2.56
CA ARG A 120 -8.52 -12.75 -3.42
C ARG A 120 -8.23 -13.07 -4.87
N THR A 121 -9.28 -13.04 -5.69
CA THR A 121 -9.21 -13.13 -7.14
C THR A 121 -9.32 -11.74 -7.73
N CYS A 122 -8.31 -10.90 -7.61
CA CYS A 122 -8.33 -9.57 -8.19
C CYS A 122 -7.00 -9.26 -8.89
N CYS A 123 -7.10 -8.53 -9.98
CA CYS A 123 -5.95 -7.98 -10.68
C CYS A 123 -5.34 -6.81 -9.91
N CYS A 124 -4.10 -6.47 -10.22
CA CYS A 124 -3.49 -5.25 -9.72
C CYS A 124 -4.27 -4.02 -10.22
N THR A 125 -4.51 -3.08 -9.33
CA THR A 125 -5.25 -1.84 -9.66
C THR A 125 -4.38 -0.75 -10.27
N ALA A 126 -3.05 -0.96 -10.30
CA ALA A 126 -2.08 -0.01 -10.83
C ALA A 126 -2.34 0.33 -12.31
N GLY A 127 -2.56 1.60 -12.62
CA GLY A 127 -2.89 2.08 -13.95
C GLY A 127 -4.28 1.67 -14.45
N TYR A 128 -5.09 1.02 -13.61
CA TYR A 128 -6.47 0.63 -13.93
C TYR A 128 -7.49 1.56 -13.28
N ASN A 129 -7.48 1.65 -11.94
CA ASN A 129 -8.30 2.56 -11.15
C ASN A 129 -7.49 3.30 -10.08
N GLN A 130 -6.18 3.23 -10.20
CA GLN A 130 -5.22 3.86 -9.30
C GLN A 130 -4.08 4.45 -10.12
N ILE A 131 -3.68 5.66 -9.78
CA ILE A 131 -2.45 6.31 -10.25
C ILE A 131 -1.73 6.96 -9.08
N THR A 132 -0.46 7.28 -9.30
CA THR A 132 0.34 8.13 -8.42
C THR A 132 0.78 9.35 -9.20
N ILE A 133 0.68 10.52 -8.60
CA ILE A 133 1.19 11.79 -9.13
C ILE A 133 2.33 12.21 -8.22
N GLU A 134 3.52 12.33 -8.77
CA GLU A 134 4.69 12.79 -8.04
C GLU A 134 4.71 14.32 -7.90
N ALA A 135 5.58 14.84 -7.02
CA ALA A 135 5.68 16.26 -6.73
C ALA A 135 6.09 17.11 -7.94
N ASN A 136 6.75 16.53 -8.93
CA ASN A 136 7.11 17.17 -10.20
C ASN A 136 5.96 17.16 -11.23
N GLY A 137 4.84 16.51 -10.91
CA GLY A 137 3.68 16.36 -11.76
C GLY A 137 3.68 15.13 -12.66
N ASP A 138 4.71 14.29 -12.61
CA ASP A 138 4.75 13.02 -13.36
C ASP A 138 3.71 12.03 -12.83
N ILE A 139 3.09 11.29 -13.74
CA ILE A 139 2.01 10.35 -13.45
C ILE A 139 2.50 8.93 -13.70
N PHE A 140 2.26 8.05 -12.74
CA PHE A 140 2.65 6.65 -12.73
C PHE A 140 1.48 5.73 -12.38
N PRO A 141 1.54 4.42 -12.75
CA PRO A 141 0.48 3.45 -12.44
C PRO A 141 0.21 3.28 -10.94
N CYS A 142 1.26 3.32 -10.12
CA CYS A 142 1.18 3.29 -8.65
C CYS A 142 2.48 3.82 -8.04
N ASN A 143 2.48 3.98 -6.72
CA ASN A 143 3.62 4.49 -5.95
C ASN A 143 4.85 3.57 -5.89
N LEU A 144 4.80 2.37 -6.45
CA LEU A 144 5.92 1.45 -6.59
C LEU A 144 6.50 1.46 -8.01
N PHE A 145 5.66 1.57 -9.04
CA PHE A 145 6.07 1.64 -10.44
C PHE A 145 6.38 3.08 -10.83
N VAL A 146 7.45 3.64 -10.29
CA VAL A 146 7.89 5.03 -10.51
C VAL A 146 9.18 5.16 -11.34
N GLU A 147 9.66 4.06 -11.91
CA GLU A 147 10.76 4.12 -12.87
C GLU A 147 10.31 4.76 -14.20
N PRO A 148 11.22 5.40 -14.96
CA PRO A 148 10.88 6.16 -16.18
C PRO A 148 10.05 5.38 -17.21
N GLU A 149 10.28 4.08 -17.35
CA GLU A 149 9.55 3.22 -18.28
C GLU A 149 8.08 2.99 -17.93
N PHE A 150 7.67 3.33 -16.69
CA PHE A 150 6.28 3.23 -16.25
C PHE A 150 5.56 4.58 -16.25
N ARG A 151 6.24 5.66 -16.65
CA ARG A 151 5.64 6.98 -16.69
C ARG A 151 4.50 7.04 -17.70
N LEU A 152 3.32 7.41 -17.25
CA LEU A 152 2.10 7.52 -18.07
C LEU A 152 1.94 8.89 -18.72
N GLY A 153 2.59 9.92 -18.18
CA GLY A 153 2.53 11.29 -18.65
C GLY A 153 2.85 12.29 -17.53
N THR A 154 2.48 13.53 -17.72
CA THR A 154 2.57 14.58 -16.67
C THR A 154 1.28 15.38 -16.59
N MET A 155 1.01 15.95 -15.41
CA MET A 155 -0.16 16.81 -15.17
C MET A 155 -0.26 17.99 -16.14
N SER A 156 0.87 18.46 -16.68
CA SER A 156 0.89 19.53 -17.67
C SER A 156 0.51 19.08 -19.09
N GLU A 157 0.56 17.79 -19.38
CA GLU A 157 0.26 17.20 -20.70
C GLU A 157 -1.15 16.62 -20.78
N ILE A 158 -1.79 16.40 -19.62
CA ILE A 158 -3.08 15.70 -19.50
C ILE A 158 -4.16 16.66 -19.05
N ASP A 159 -5.08 17.00 -19.95
CA ASP A 159 -6.22 17.89 -19.66
C ASP A 159 -7.27 17.22 -18.79
N ASP A 160 -7.42 15.90 -18.91
CA ASP A 160 -8.44 15.11 -18.23
C ASP A 160 -7.88 13.75 -17.80
N LEU A 161 -7.70 13.53 -16.50
CA LEU A 161 -7.18 12.29 -15.93
C LEU A 161 -8.04 11.08 -16.28
N ARG A 162 -9.33 11.26 -16.59
CA ARG A 162 -10.19 10.16 -17.04
C ARG A 162 -9.70 9.52 -18.32
N LYS A 163 -9.01 10.26 -19.19
CA LYS A 163 -8.39 9.74 -20.42
C LYS A 163 -7.31 8.69 -20.15
N LEU A 164 -6.75 8.65 -18.92
CA LEU A 164 -5.81 7.61 -18.50
C LEU A 164 -6.51 6.28 -18.15
N PHE A 165 -7.80 6.33 -17.80
CA PHE A 165 -8.56 5.17 -17.35
C PHE A 165 -9.56 4.65 -18.38
N TYR A 166 -9.94 5.48 -19.35
CA TYR A 166 -10.97 5.15 -20.33
C TYR A 166 -10.47 5.42 -21.74
N THR A 167 -10.30 4.37 -22.55
CA THR A 167 -10.15 4.47 -24.00
C THR A 167 -11.52 4.46 -24.66
N ASN A 168 -11.60 4.84 -25.94
CA ASN A 168 -12.85 4.76 -26.72
C ASN A 168 -13.45 3.35 -26.80
N ASP A 169 -12.66 2.32 -26.51
CA ASP A 169 -13.02 0.90 -26.60
C ASP A 169 -13.22 0.23 -25.24
N GLY A 170 -13.18 0.97 -24.13
CA GLY A 170 -13.38 0.44 -22.78
C GLY A 170 -12.24 0.77 -21.79
N PHE A 171 -12.06 -0.07 -20.79
CA PHE A 171 -11.14 0.17 -19.71
C PHE A 171 -9.67 0.18 -20.14
N PHE A 172 -8.95 1.20 -19.71
CA PHE A 172 -7.51 1.27 -19.86
C PHE A 172 -6.84 0.27 -18.90
N VAL A 173 -6.20 -0.73 -19.46
CA VAL A 173 -5.26 -1.58 -18.72
C VAL A 173 -3.87 -1.10 -19.10
N CYS A 174 -3.04 -0.71 -18.10
CA CYS A 174 -1.68 -0.33 -18.38
C CYS A 174 -0.85 -1.56 -18.80
N PRO A 175 -0.53 -1.74 -20.09
CA PRO A 175 0.21 -2.92 -20.55
C PRO A 175 1.58 -3.06 -19.89
N CYS A 176 2.12 -1.92 -19.43
CA CYS A 176 3.41 -1.87 -18.75
C CYS A 176 3.41 -2.60 -17.40
N VAL A 177 2.27 -2.69 -16.73
CA VAL A 177 2.09 -3.39 -15.45
C VAL A 177 1.48 -4.78 -15.65
N GLN A 178 0.56 -4.91 -16.61
CA GLN A 178 -0.18 -6.15 -16.88
C GLN A 178 0.73 -7.35 -17.12
N LYS A 179 1.86 -7.14 -17.78
CA LYS A 179 2.85 -8.21 -18.06
C LYS A 179 3.41 -8.89 -16.81
N PHE A 180 3.23 -8.31 -15.63
CA PHE A 180 3.64 -8.87 -14.33
C PHE A 180 2.49 -9.56 -13.58
N GLU A 181 1.26 -9.50 -14.11
CA GLU A 181 0.15 -10.26 -13.54
C GLU A 181 0.40 -11.78 -13.68
N PRO A 182 0.02 -12.58 -12.68
CA PRO A 182 0.27 -14.03 -12.73
C PRO A 182 -0.32 -14.72 -13.97
N SER A 183 -1.39 -14.20 -14.56
CA SER A 183 -1.97 -14.72 -15.79
C SER A 183 -1.13 -14.43 -17.04
N GLU A 184 -0.32 -13.37 -17.01
CA GLU A 184 0.46 -12.90 -18.15
C GLU A 184 1.97 -13.14 -17.98
N PHE A 185 2.45 -13.22 -16.75
CA PHE A 185 3.86 -13.41 -16.43
C PHE A 185 4.30 -14.83 -16.78
N GLU A 186 5.23 -14.98 -17.73
CA GLU A 186 5.63 -16.28 -18.29
C GLU A 186 5.90 -17.40 -17.26
N PRO A 187 6.63 -17.17 -16.15
CA PRO A 187 6.83 -18.21 -15.13
C PRO A 187 5.55 -18.65 -14.40
N CYS A 188 4.48 -17.85 -14.45
CA CYS A 188 3.22 -18.09 -13.72
C CYS A 188 2.05 -18.50 -14.65
N LYS A 189 2.11 -18.17 -15.92
CA LYS A 189 1.03 -18.28 -16.89
C LYS A 189 0.38 -19.67 -16.94
N ASN A 190 1.16 -20.72 -16.82
CA ASN A 190 0.70 -22.11 -16.82
C ASN A 190 0.56 -22.71 -15.41
N CYS A 191 0.62 -21.89 -14.37
CA CYS A 191 0.46 -22.36 -12.99
C CYS A 191 -1.02 -22.57 -12.68
N ASN A 192 -1.37 -23.71 -12.09
CA ASN A 192 -2.76 -24.07 -11.76
C ASN A 192 -3.42 -23.19 -10.69
N ILE A 193 -2.63 -22.32 -10.03
CA ILE A 193 -3.13 -21.40 -9.01
C ILE A 193 -2.92 -19.93 -9.40
N ASN A 194 -2.56 -19.63 -10.64
CA ASN A 194 -2.18 -18.26 -11.06
C ASN A 194 -3.28 -17.22 -10.78
N TYR A 195 -4.55 -17.54 -11.01
CA TYR A 195 -5.70 -16.66 -10.76
C TYR A 195 -5.95 -16.38 -9.26
N PHE A 196 -5.46 -17.24 -8.38
CA PHE A 196 -5.62 -17.13 -6.95
C PHE A 196 -4.35 -16.65 -6.24
N CYS A 197 -3.24 -16.61 -6.98
CA CYS A 197 -1.94 -16.17 -6.47
C CYS A 197 -1.82 -14.65 -6.48
N TRP A 198 -2.84 -13.96 -5.92
CA TRP A 198 -2.82 -12.52 -5.89
C TRP A 198 -1.81 -11.99 -4.87
N SER A 199 -1.07 -10.99 -5.30
CA SER A 199 -0.20 -10.19 -4.45
C SER A 199 0.24 -8.96 -5.24
N CYS A 200 0.92 -8.01 -4.61
CA CYS A 200 1.54 -6.92 -5.34
C CYS A 200 2.45 -7.47 -6.45
N VAL A 201 2.25 -6.98 -7.67
CA VAL A 201 2.99 -7.44 -8.87
C VAL A 201 4.33 -6.73 -9.06
N TYR A 202 4.56 -5.61 -8.36
CA TYR A 202 5.81 -4.87 -8.46
C TYR A 202 7.07 -5.72 -8.16
N PRO A 203 7.09 -6.59 -7.14
CA PRO A 203 8.24 -7.47 -6.93
C PRO A 203 8.60 -8.32 -8.15
N MET A 204 7.64 -8.67 -9.00
CA MET A 204 7.91 -9.46 -10.22
C MET A 204 8.78 -8.72 -11.23
N TYR A 205 8.79 -7.40 -11.18
CA TYR A 205 9.61 -6.56 -12.06
C TYR A 205 11.13 -6.77 -11.82
N LYS A 206 11.53 -7.03 -10.59
CA LYS A 206 12.95 -7.18 -10.20
C LYS A 206 13.25 -8.46 -9.41
N ILE A 207 12.34 -9.43 -9.42
CA ILE A 207 12.47 -10.64 -8.60
C ILE A 207 13.60 -11.53 -9.14
N ASP A 208 14.47 -11.99 -8.26
CA ASP A 208 15.43 -13.02 -8.60
C ASP A 208 14.80 -14.44 -8.53
N GLU A 209 15.50 -15.43 -9.07
CA GLU A 209 14.99 -16.81 -9.15
C GLU A 209 14.76 -17.44 -7.78
N LYS A 210 15.59 -17.14 -6.79
CA LYS A 210 15.47 -17.67 -5.43
C LYS A 210 14.24 -17.10 -4.73
N GLU A 211 14.10 -15.77 -4.74
CA GLU A 211 12.94 -15.08 -4.17
C GLU A 211 11.64 -15.52 -4.85
N PHE A 212 11.66 -15.70 -6.16
CA PHE A 212 10.51 -16.20 -6.91
C PHE A 212 10.08 -17.59 -6.43
N LYS A 213 11.03 -18.54 -6.26
CA LYS A 213 10.75 -19.90 -5.77
C LYS A 213 10.19 -19.88 -4.35
N GLU A 214 10.77 -19.09 -3.45
CA GLU A 214 10.32 -18.94 -2.06
C GLU A 214 8.88 -18.39 -2.01
N ARG A 215 8.60 -17.36 -2.79
CA ARG A 215 7.26 -16.79 -2.93
C ARG A 215 6.25 -17.80 -3.44
N CYS A 216 6.58 -18.55 -4.50
CA CYS A 216 5.71 -19.59 -5.04
C CYS A 216 5.41 -20.69 -4.02
N ALA A 217 6.42 -21.17 -3.30
CA ALA A 217 6.25 -22.18 -2.26
C ALA A 217 5.29 -21.70 -1.16
N TYR A 218 5.50 -20.50 -0.66
CA TYR A 218 4.65 -19.88 0.36
C TYR A 218 3.18 -19.74 -0.10
N LYS A 219 2.94 -19.23 -1.32
CA LYS A 219 1.58 -19.07 -1.85
C LYS A 219 0.87 -20.40 -2.07
N LYS A 220 1.57 -21.40 -2.59
CA LYS A 220 1.02 -22.76 -2.74
C LYS A 220 0.66 -23.41 -1.41
N GLU A 221 1.44 -23.16 -0.36
CA GLU A 221 1.15 -23.65 0.99
C GLU A 221 -0.12 -23.02 1.57
N ILE A 222 -0.26 -21.70 1.47
CA ILE A 222 -1.46 -20.97 1.94
C ILE A 222 -2.70 -21.52 1.23
N LEU A 223 -2.68 -21.58 -0.10
CA LEU A 223 -3.84 -22.01 -0.88
C LEU A 223 -4.24 -23.46 -0.59
N LYS A 224 -3.28 -24.36 -0.34
CA LYS A 224 -3.59 -25.73 0.12
C LYS A 224 -4.35 -25.77 1.46
N ASN A 225 -4.10 -24.81 2.34
CA ASN A 225 -4.76 -24.73 3.63
C ASN A 225 -6.17 -24.10 3.55
N ILE A 226 -6.39 -23.26 2.55
CA ILE A 226 -7.69 -22.61 2.31
C ILE A 226 -8.68 -23.58 1.63
N TRP A 227 -8.19 -24.47 0.76
CA TRP A 227 -9.03 -25.37 -0.05
C TRP A 227 -9.19 -26.78 0.54
N LYS A 228 -8.92 -26.95 1.80
CA LYS A 228 -9.26 -28.16 2.56
C LYS A 228 -10.68 -28.04 3.13
#